data_7e3e752a34ee35f4ddfb0b7f52f6bc22
#
_entry.id   7e3e752a34ee35f4ddfb0b7f52f6bc22
#
_cell.length_a   1.000
_cell.length_b   1.000
_cell.length_c   1.000
_cell.angle_alpha   90.00
_cell.angle_beta   90.00
_cell.angle_gamma   90.00
#
_symmetry.space_group_name_H-M   'P 1'
#
loop_
_entity.id
_entity.type
_entity.pdbx_description
1 polymer ?
#
loop_
_entity_poly.entity_id
_entity_poly.type
_entity_poly.pdbx_seq_one_letter_code
_entity_poly.pdbx_strand_id
1 'polypeptide(L)'
;MSTTRHLVNRQRRLATAAAERTATTATAPPRGPGRSEEPDRPSKQVEPEDTGATADAGEEDETPPDPLPKRRPAVPRLRLPAVLCALTVLLGSFAAWSFTSADRLREDPSRQNAALTDIGRTSEVKGQITEAVGAVFSYNYAAPATADRAAKRYLVGRAVGQHEQMLADVRAQAPEQKLVLTTTVTESGVELLDGDRARLLVFADQSNTRTGKADETTYAAAMFAVDAVRRGDNWRISAIDTFTQ
;
A
#
# COMPACT_ATOMS: atom_id res chain seq x y z
N MET A 1 -15.82 48.69 -3.37
CA MET A 1 -15.15 47.36 -3.48
C MET A 1 -15.56 46.43 -2.31
N SER A 2 -16.86 46.19 -2.15
CA SER A 2 -17.35 45.40 -0.99
C SER A 2 -18.17 44.14 -1.34
N THR A 3 -18.38 43.88 -2.63
CA THR A 3 -19.33 42.83 -3.08
C THR A 3 -18.74 41.43 -3.11
N THR A 4 -17.43 41.30 -3.29
CA THR A 4 -16.77 39.98 -3.46
C THR A 4 -16.63 39.22 -2.13
N ARG A 5 -16.42 39.93 -1.02
CA ARG A 5 -16.33 39.29 0.33
C ARG A 5 -17.68 38.71 0.78
N HIS A 6 -18.79 39.29 0.35
CA HIS A 6 -20.11 38.81 0.72
C HIS A 6 -20.50 37.51 0.01
N LEU A 7 -20.05 37.33 -1.23
CA LEU A 7 -20.29 36.11 -2.03
C LEU A 7 -19.47 34.92 -1.50
N VAL A 8 -18.21 35.14 -1.15
CA VAL A 8 -17.32 34.10 -0.58
C VAL A 8 -17.84 33.60 0.77
N ASN A 9 -18.30 34.51 1.63
CA ASN A 9 -18.89 34.12 2.93
C ASN A 9 -20.22 33.39 2.78
N ARG A 10 -21.01 33.70 1.76
CA ARG A 10 -22.28 32.99 1.48
C ARG A 10 -22.03 31.57 0.98
N GLN A 11 -21.01 31.37 0.12
CA GLN A 11 -20.62 30.05 -0.35
C GLN A 11 -20.08 29.16 0.79
N ARG A 12 -19.25 29.71 1.68
CA ARG A 12 -18.79 28.97 2.87
C ARG A 12 -19.92 28.53 3.77
N ARG A 13 -20.91 29.36 4.04
CA ARG A 13 -22.08 29.01 4.87
C ARG A 13 -22.97 27.95 4.22
N LEU A 14 -23.10 27.93 2.90
CA LEU A 14 -23.85 26.92 2.19
C LEU A 14 -23.13 25.56 2.18
N ALA A 15 -21.80 25.56 2.09
CA ALA A 15 -20.98 24.34 2.17
C ALA A 15 -21.04 23.68 3.56
N THR A 16 -21.00 24.49 4.64
CA THR A 16 -21.13 24.00 6.03
C THR A 16 -22.51 23.41 6.28
N ALA A 17 -23.58 24.07 5.81
CA ALA A 17 -24.96 23.59 5.96
C ALA A 17 -25.24 22.30 5.14
N ALA A 18 -24.54 22.08 4.03
CA ALA A 18 -24.62 20.84 3.26
C ALA A 18 -23.92 19.67 3.97
N ALA A 19 -22.77 19.94 4.60
CA ALA A 19 -22.02 18.95 5.38
C ALA A 19 -22.77 18.49 6.63
N GLU A 20 -23.46 19.41 7.33
CA GLU A 20 -24.29 19.04 8.49
C GLU A 20 -25.52 18.19 8.11
N ARG A 21 -26.12 18.40 6.96
CA ARG A 21 -27.25 17.57 6.50
C ARG A 21 -26.85 16.14 6.17
N THR A 22 -25.63 15.93 5.65
CA THR A 22 -25.12 14.58 5.37
C THR A 22 -24.74 13.83 6.66
N ALA A 23 -24.31 14.53 7.70
CA ALA A 23 -23.96 13.92 8.99
C ALA A 23 -25.20 13.46 9.79
N THR A 24 -26.36 14.12 9.60
CA THR A 24 -27.59 13.82 10.37
C THR A 24 -28.37 12.62 9.81
N THR A 25 -28.04 12.15 8.59
CA THR A 25 -28.76 11.01 7.96
C THR A 25 -28.09 9.65 8.28
N ALA A 26 -26.95 9.62 8.96
CA ALA A 26 -26.16 8.39 9.19
C ALA A 26 -26.28 7.82 10.62
N THR A 27 -27.23 8.30 11.47
CA THR A 27 -27.37 7.78 12.83
C THR A 27 -28.82 7.46 13.15
N ALA A 28 -29.27 6.26 12.76
CA ALA A 28 -30.40 5.58 13.37
C ALA A 28 -30.14 4.07 13.39
N PRO A 29 -30.00 3.42 14.56
CA PRO A 29 -29.93 1.97 14.64
C PRO A 29 -31.35 1.38 14.53
N PRO A 30 -31.54 0.25 13.82
CA PRO A 30 -32.79 -0.45 13.85
C PRO A 30 -32.96 -1.18 15.20
N ARG A 31 -34.00 -0.83 15.91
CA ARG A 31 -34.54 -1.63 17.02
C ARG A 31 -35.10 -2.91 16.44
N GLY A 32 -34.70 -4.02 17.04
CA GLY A 32 -35.42 -5.28 16.89
C GLY A 32 -36.75 -5.28 17.66
N PRO A 33 -37.60 -6.24 17.37
CA PRO A 33 -38.12 -7.03 18.46
C PRO A 33 -38.31 -8.53 18.15
N GLY A 34 -38.34 -9.31 19.27
CA GLY A 34 -39.15 -10.53 19.45
C GLY A 34 -38.38 -11.82 19.20
N ARG A 35 -37.76 -12.33 20.18
CA ARG A 35 -38.14 -13.45 21.07
C ARG A 35 -39.25 -14.34 20.49
N SER A 36 -38.89 -15.58 20.19
CA SER A 36 -39.60 -16.80 20.57
C SER A 36 -38.87 -18.02 20.03
N GLU A 37 -38.48 -18.84 20.96
CA GLU A 37 -38.65 -20.27 21.09
C GLU A 37 -37.66 -21.20 20.39
N GLU A 38 -36.72 -21.62 21.17
CA GLU A 38 -36.28 -23.01 21.21
C GLU A 38 -37.51 -23.95 21.51
N PRO A 39 -37.66 -25.13 20.94
CA PRO A 39 -37.00 -26.26 21.58
C PRO A 39 -36.51 -27.40 20.66
N ASP A 40 -35.57 -28.10 21.24
CA ASP A 40 -35.52 -29.55 21.31
C ASP A 40 -34.61 -30.32 20.35
N ARG A 41 -33.59 -30.85 21.01
CA ARG A 41 -32.87 -32.06 20.64
C ARG A 41 -33.82 -33.26 20.64
N PRO A 42 -33.54 -34.36 19.90
CA PRO A 42 -32.75 -35.36 20.59
C PRO A 42 -31.67 -36.08 19.77
N SER A 43 -30.65 -36.40 20.50
CA SER A 43 -29.69 -37.45 20.32
C SER A 43 -30.37 -38.82 20.01
N LYS A 44 -29.77 -39.57 19.11
CA LYS A 44 -29.79 -41.06 19.24
C LYS A 44 -28.50 -41.66 18.71
N GLN A 45 -27.69 -41.98 19.68
CA GLN A 45 -26.82 -43.13 19.68
C GLN A 45 -27.67 -44.40 19.58
N VAL A 46 -27.25 -45.33 18.78
CA VAL A 46 -27.44 -46.80 19.05
C VAL A 46 -26.28 -47.54 18.43
N GLU A 47 -25.40 -47.98 19.21
CA GLU A 47 -24.72 -49.25 19.26
C GLU A 47 -25.46 -50.08 20.36
N PRO A 48 -25.33 -51.34 20.53
CA PRO A 48 -24.53 -52.44 19.95
C PRO A 48 -25.25 -53.82 19.87
N GLU A 49 -24.40 -54.85 19.84
CA GLU A 49 -24.62 -56.27 20.26
C GLU A 49 -25.16 -57.22 19.17
N ASP A 50 -24.36 -58.19 18.78
CA ASP A 50 -23.81 -59.37 19.41
C ASP A 50 -24.83 -60.52 19.46
N THR A 51 -24.32 -61.65 19.35
CA THR A 51 -24.84 -63.04 19.53
C THR A 51 -25.10 -63.75 18.17
N GLY A 52 -24.47 -64.79 17.84
CA GLY A 52 -23.93 -65.89 18.65
C GLY A 52 -24.31 -67.20 18.03
N ALA A 53 -23.32 -68.04 17.93
CA ALA A 53 -23.41 -69.50 18.10
C ALA A 53 -24.17 -70.33 17.06
N THR A 54 -23.59 -71.24 16.55
CA THR A 54 -23.28 -72.61 16.89
C THR A 54 -23.45 -73.59 15.72
N ALA A 55 -22.41 -74.37 15.48
CA ALA A 55 -22.30 -75.77 15.27
C ALA A 55 -23.14 -76.43 14.12
N ASP A 56 -22.63 -77.27 13.34
CA ASP A 56 -22.18 -78.60 13.61
C ASP A 56 -21.73 -79.32 12.33
N ALA A 57 -20.74 -80.11 12.47
CA ALA A 57 -20.36 -81.33 11.86
C ALA A 57 -20.76 -81.76 10.46
N GLY A 58 -19.80 -82.33 9.78
CA GLY A 58 -19.97 -83.24 8.64
C GLY A 58 -18.67 -83.47 7.87
N GLU A 59 -17.96 -84.50 8.30
CA GLU A 59 -16.89 -85.26 7.66
C GLU A 59 -17.24 -85.59 6.20
N GLU A 60 -16.29 -85.55 5.33
CA GLU A 60 -15.70 -86.64 4.60
C GLU A 60 -14.85 -86.17 3.42
N ASP A 61 -13.58 -86.46 3.53
CA ASP A 61 -12.67 -87.17 2.66
C ASP A 61 -12.93 -87.12 1.15
N GLU A 62 -12.05 -86.40 0.45
CA GLU A 62 -11.45 -86.92 -0.80
C GLU A 62 -10.32 -85.99 -1.26
N THR A 63 -9.11 -86.47 -1.14
CA THR A 63 -7.93 -86.03 -1.90
C THR A 63 -7.99 -86.79 -3.25
N PRO A 64 -7.53 -86.30 -4.37
CA PRO A 64 -6.49 -85.42 -4.84
C PRO A 64 -6.92 -84.59 -6.13
N PRO A 65 -6.11 -83.98 -6.91
CA PRO A 65 -4.66 -83.82 -7.02
C PRO A 65 -4.15 -82.42 -7.16
N ASP A 66 -2.89 -82.26 -6.89
CA ASP A 66 -2.00 -81.15 -7.05
C ASP A 66 -2.24 -80.25 -8.30
N PRO A 67 -2.53 -78.96 -8.21
CA PRO A 67 -2.43 -78.05 -9.30
C PRO A 67 -1.16 -77.24 -9.13
N LEU A 68 -0.37 -77.36 -10.11
CA LEU A 68 0.78 -76.55 -10.53
C LEU A 68 0.88 -75.17 -9.87
N PRO A 69 2.08 -74.70 -9.49
CA PRO A 69 2.28 -73.38 -8.87
C PRO A 69 1.94 -72.28 -9.86
N LYS A 70 0.82 -71.61 -9.62
CA LYS A 70 0.55 -70.35 -10.30
C LYS A 70 1.66 -69.38 -9.94
N ARG A 71 2.52 -69.13 -10.92
CA ARG A 71 3.50 -68.02 -10.89
C ARG A 71 2.75 -66.75 -10.55
N ARG A 72 2.86 -66.30 -9.31
CA ARG A 72 2.47 -64.94 -8.91
C ARG A 72 3.37 -64.01 -9.72
N PRO A 73 2.80 -63.00 -10.40
CA PRO A 73 3.62 -61.99 -11.08
C PRO A 73 4.49 -61.32 -9.99
N ALA A 74 5.79 -61.43 -10.17
CA ALA A 74 6.77 -60.75 -9.37
C ALA A 74 6.59 -59.27 -9.63
N VAL A 75 5.88 -58.59 -8.74
CA VAL A 75 5.82 -57.10 -8.74
C VAL A 75 7.25 -56.63 -8.50
N PRO A 76 7.84 -55.92 -9.40
CA PRO A 76 9.24 -55.51 -9.29
C PRO A 76 9.38 -54.64 -8.02
N ARG A 77 9.92 -55.25 -6.96
CA ARG A 77 10.17 -54.58 -5.64
C ARG A 77 11.06 -53.32 -5.76
N LEU A 78 11.63 -53.12 -6.94
CA LEU A 78 12.50 -51.96 -7.25
C LEU A 78 11.72 -50.69 -7.53
N ARG A 79 10.40 -50.75 -7.80
CA ARG A 79 9.60 -49.56 -8.12
C ARG A 79 9.16 -48.76 -6.89
N LEU A 80 9.01 -49.41 -5.77
CA LEU A 80 8.56 -48.75 -4.53
C LEU A 80 9.59 -47.71 -4.00
N PRO A 81 10.89 -48.08 -3.84
CA PRO A 81 11.88 -47.07 -3.43
C PRO A 81 12.10 -45.97 -4.47
N ALA A 82 12.02 -46.27 -5.79
CA ALA A 82 12.12 -45.25 -6.82
C ALA A 82 10.96 -44.28 -6.78
N VAL A 83 9.73 -44.74 -6.55
CA VAL A 83 8.55 -43.88 -6.38
C VAL A 83 8.67 -43.01 -5.13
N LEU A 84 9.16 -43.59 -4.01
CA LEU A 84 9.41 -42.83 -2.78
C LEU A 84 10.47 -41.75 -2.99
N CYS A 85 11.57 -42.04 -3.65
CA CYS A 85 12.59 -41.06 -3.99
C CYS A 85 12.07 -39.97 -4.92
N ALA A 86 11.26 -40.28 -5.92
CA ALA A 86 10.63 -39.32 -6.79
C ALA A 86 9.65 -38.40 -6.02
N LEU A 87 8.89 -38.96 -5.09
CA LEU A 87 7.96 -38.22 -4.25
C LEU A 87 8.69 -37.26 -3.28
N THR A 88 9.80 -37.70 -2.68
CA THR A 88 10.60 -36.82 -1.81
C THR A 88 11.24 -35.66 -2.57
N VAL A 89 11.74 -35.92 -3.79
CA VAL A 89 12.27 -34.84 -4.65
C VAL A 89 11.17 -33.86 -5.06
N LEU A 90 9.98 -34.36 -5.44
CA LEU A 90 8.84 -33.53 -5.79
C LEU A 90 8.38 -32.66 -4.60
N LEU A 91 8.24 -33.26 -3.41
CA LEU A 91 7.84 -32.56 -2.20
C LEU A 91 8.90 -31.53 -1.78
N GLY A 92 10.18 -31.90 -1.87
CA GLY A 92 11.29 -30.98 -1.58
C GLY A 92 11.33 -29.79 -2.54
N SER A 93 11.14 -30.03 -3.84
CA SER A 93 11.07 -28.97 -4.85
C SER A 93 9.87 -28.06 -4.63
N PHE A 94 8.71 -28.63 -4.29
CA PHE A 94 7.51 -27.88 -3.97
C PHE A 94 7.68 -27.05 -2.70
N ALA A 95 8.30 -27.59 -1.66
CA ALA A 95 8.59 -26.87 -0.43
C ALA A 95 9.55 -25.70 -0.68
N ALA A 96 10.62 -25.90 -1.46
CA ALA A 96 11.56 -24.85 -1.84
C ALA A 96 10.87 -23.75 -2.65
N TRP A 97 10.02 -24.13 -3.62
CA TRP A 97 9.25 -23.17 -4.41
C TRP A 97 8.23 -22.40 -3.56
N SER A 98 7.55 -23.07 -2.64
CA SER A 98 6.61 -22.42 -1.71
C SER A 98 7.31 -21.45 -0.77
N PHE A 99 8.51 -21.80 -0.30
CA PHE A 99 9.30 -20.93 0.56
C PHE A 99 9.73 -19.65 -0.17
N THR A 100 10.26 -19.78 -1.39
CA THR A 100 10.65 -18.60 -2.20
C THR A 100 9.45 -17.74 -2.61
N SER A 101 8.29 -18.37 -2.84
CA SER A 101 7.05 -17.64 -3.15
C SER A 101 6.51 -16.92 -1.91
N ALA A 102 6.63 -17.50 -0.71
CA ALA A 102 6.26 -16.88 0.55
C ALA A 102 7.15 -15.68 0.89
N ASP A 103 8.46 -15.75 0.59
CA ASP A 103 9.36 -14.62 0.79
C ASP A 103 9.02 -13.45 -0.15
N ARG A 104 8.71 -13.71 -1.42
CA ARG A 104 8.23 -12.68 -2.36
C ARG A 104 6.94 -11.99 -1.88
N LEU A 105 6.03 -12.73 -1.25
CA LEU A 105 4.80 -12.18 -0.67
C LEU A 105 5.06 -11.38 0.61
N ARG A 106 6.14 -11.66 1.34
CA ARG A 106 6.55 -10.89 2.52
C ARG A 106 7.25 -9.58 2.13
N GLU A 107 7.92 -9.58 0.98
CA GLU A 107 8.57 -8.40 0.40
C GLU A 107 7.60 -7.51 -0.40
N ASP A 108 6.31 -7.86 -0.46
CA ASP A 108 5.29 -7.03 -1.13
C ASP A 108 5.20 -5.66 -0.45
N PRO A 109 5.55 -4.57 -1.17
CA PRO A 109 5.54 -3.21 -0.62
C PRO A 109 4.19 -2.81 -0.01
N SER A 110 3.09 -3.39 -0.52
CA SER A 110 1.75 -3.11 0.00
C SER A 110 1.53 -3.63 1.43
N ARG A 111 2.25 -4.69 1.83
CA ARG A 111 2.19 -5.26 3.19
C ARG A 111 3.11 -4.55 4.18
N GLN A 112 4.15 -3.90 3.67
CA GLN A 112 5.10 -3.12 4.47
C GLN A 112 4.66 -1.66 4.61
N ASN A 113 3.62 -1.26 3.86
CA ASN A 113 3.14 0.11 3.86
C ASN A 113 2.45 0.47 5.18
N ALA A 114 3.13 1.25 6.00
CA ALA A 114 2.64 1.75 7.27
C ALA A 114 1.87 3.08 7.17
N ALA A 115 1.63 3.61 5.96
CA ALA A 115 1.02 4.93 5.77
C ALA A 115 -0.36 5.07 6.42
N LEU A 116 -1.13 3.98 6.49
CA LEU A 116 -2.46 3.99 7.11
C LEU A 116 -2.47 3.49 8.56
N THR A 117 -1.42 2.82 9.00
CA THR A 117 -1.35 2.21 10.34
C THR A 117 -0.50 3.01 11.31
N ASP A 118 0.56 3.67 10.85
CA ASP A 118 1.40 4.56 11.64
C ASP A 118 1.06 6.03 11.35
N ILE A 119 -0.01 6.51 11.95
CA ILE A 119 -0.52 7.88 11.75
C ILE A 119 0.49 8.93 12.21
N GLY A 120 1.25 8.64 13.27
CA GLY A 120 2.27 9.55 13.79
C GLY A 120 3.37 9.83 12.77
N ARG A 121 3.97 8.78 12.23
CA ARG A 121 5.03 8.90 11.20
C ARG A 121 4.49 9.43 9.88
N THR A 122 3.28 9.05 9.51
CA THR A 122 2.60 9.59 8.32
C THR A 122 2.42 11.10 8.42
N SER A 123 1.99 11.59 9.57
CA SER A 123 1.84 13.04 9.81
C SER A 123 3.20 13.75 9.84
N GLU A 124 4.21 13.13 10.44
CA GLU A 124 5.59 13.66 10.48
C GLU A 124 6.15 13.83 9.07
N VAL A 125 6.15 12.77 8.26
CA VAL A 125 6.69 12.83 6.89
C VAL A 125 5.89 13.80 6.02
N LYS A 126 4.56 13.80 6.14
CA LYS A 126 3.69 14.75 5.42
C LYS A 126 4.07 16.20 5.75
N GLY A 127 4.21 16.53 7.03
CA GLY A 127 4.57 17.88 7.48
C GLY A 127 5.94 18.32 7.00
N GLN A 128 6.97 17.49 7.21
CA GLN A 128 8.34 17.83 6.81
C GLN A 128 8.52 17.93 5.29
N ILE A 129 7.87 17.04 4.50
CA ILE A 129 7.95 17.10 3.05
C ILE A 129 7.14 18.27 2.49
N THR A 130 6.01 18.62 3.09
CA THR A 130 5.26 19.84 2.72
C THR A 130 6.13 21.10 2.88
N GLU A 131 6.83 21.22 4.00
CA GLU A 131 7.78 22.33 4.24
C GLU A 131 8.93 22.30 3.23
N ALA A 132 9.53 21.12 3.02
CA ALA A 132 10.63 20.94 2.08
C ALA A 132 10.25 21.35 0.65
N VAL A 133 9.10 20.89 0.15
CA VAL A 133 8.60 21.23 -1.20
C VAL A 133 8.38 22.73 -1.33
N GLY A 134 7.71 23.38 -0.39
CA GLY A 134 7.51 24.82 -0.39
C GLY A 134 8.83 25.59 -0.42
N ALA A 135 9.83 25.12 0.33
CA ALA A 135 11.14 25.77 0.39
C ALA A 135 11.99 25.58 -0.88
N VAL A 136 12.04 24.35 -1.44
CA VAL A 136 12.93 24.05 -2.58
C VAL A 136 12.37 24.53 -3.91
N PHE A 137 11.05 24.59 -4.07
CA PHE A 137 10.40 25.06 -5.29
C PHE A 137 10.01 26.53 -5.26
N SER A 138 10.45 27.28 -4.25
CA SER A 138 10.32 28.73 -4.20
C SER A 138 11.66 29.39 -4.52
N TYR A 139 11.61 30.48 -5.29
CA TYR A 139 12.79 31.21 -5.73
C TYR A 139 12.56 32.71 -5.68
N ASN A 140 13.55 33.46 -5.21
CA ASN A 140 13.50 34.92 -5.20
C ASN A 140 14.80 35.47 -5.82
N TYR A 141 14.69 36.25 -6.87
CA TYR A 141 15.84 36.87 -7.54
C TYR A 141 16.69 37.72 -6.59
N ALA A 142 16.08 38.35 -5.59
CA ALA A 142 16.79 39.20 -4.62
C ALA A 142 17.55 38.38 -3.54
N ALA A 143 17.25 37.12 -3.41
CA ALA A 143 17.85 36.24 -2.38
C ALA A 143 18.10 34.81 -2.90
N PRO A 144 18.85 34.61 -3.98
CA PRO A 144 19.04 33.30 -4.62
C PRO A 144 19.69 32.28 -3.68
N ALA A 145 20.58 32.73 -2.79
CA ALA A 145 21.22 31.87 -1.79
C ALA A 145 20.24 31.18 -0.82
N THR A 146 19.00 31.66 -0.71
CA THR A 146 17.97 31.04 0.11
C THR A 146 17.49 29.73 -0.53
N ALA A 147 17.25 29.73 -1.84
CA ALA A 147 16.90 28.53 -2.60
C ALA A 147 18.04 27.49 -2.57
N ASP A 148 19.30 27.93 -2.68
CA ASP A 148 20.46 27.03 -2.60
C ASP A 148 20.61 26.39 -1.21
N ARG A 149 20.34 27.14 -0.16
CA ARG A 149 20.33 26.58 1.21
C ARG A 149 19.20 25.58 1.41
N ALA A 150 18.01 25.89 0.87
CA ALA A 150 16.88 24.96 0.92
C ALA A 150 17.19 23.66 0.19
N ALA A 151 17.75 23.74 -1.03
CA ALA A 151 18.16 22.57 -1.78
C ALA A 151 19.17 21.69 -1.00
N LYS A 152 20.21 22.30 -0.43
CA LYS A 152 21.19 21.58 0.39
C LYS A 152 20.60 20.95 1.66
N ARG A 153 19.60 21.57 2.27
CA ARG A 153 18.95 21.07 3.48
C ARG A 153 18.01 19.91 3.20
N TYR A 154 17.18 20.04 2.15
CA TYR A 154 16.05 19.16 1.94
C TYR A 154 16.22 18.13 0.82
N LEU A 155 17.21 18.30 -0.08
CA LEU A 155 17.40 17.39 -1.19
C LEU A 155 18.60 16.47 -0.99
N VAL A 156 18.47 15.22 -1.48
CA VAL A 156 19.54 14.23 -1.55
C VAL A 156 19.40 13.37 -2.81
N GLY A 157 20.48 12.68 -3.19
CA GLY A 157 20.44 11.73 -4.31
C GLY A 157 20.03 12.36 -5.64
N ARG A 158 19.10 11.73 -6.37
CA ARG A 158 18.65 12.18 -7.70
C ARG A 158 17.93 13.52 -7.67
N ALA A 159 17.23 13.82 -6.57
CA ALA A 159 16.45 15.04 -6.43
C ALA A 159 17.29 16.31 -6.61
N VAL A 160 18.58 16.27 -6.27
CA VAL A 160 19.48 17.44 -6.44
C VAL A 160 19.57 17.83 -7.92
N GLY A 161 19.97 16.89 -8.78
CA GLY A 161 20.09 17.16 -10.22
C GLY A 161 18.74 17.43 -10.90
N GLN A 162 17.69 16.72 -10.50
CA GLN A 162 16.34 16.95 -11.01
C GLN A 162 15.86 18.38 -10.69
N HIS A 163 16.03 18.82 -9.46
CA HIS A 163 15.68 20.17 -9.03
C HIS A 163 16.50 21.27 -9.77
N GLU A 164 17.81 21.03 -9.97
CA GLU A 164 18.64 21.96 -10.74
C GLU A 164 18.14 22.12 -12.18
N GLN A 165 17.77 21.03 -12.83
CA GLN A 165 17.20 21.04 -14.18
C GLN A 165 15.84 21.75 -14.22
N MET A 166 14.96 21.46 -13.27
CA MET A 166 13.62 22.07 -13.22
C MET A 166 13.66 23.58 -12.97
N LEU A 167 14.61 24.09 -12.21
CA LEU A 167 14.77 25.51 -11.92
C LEU A 167 15.76 26.24 -12.84
N ALA A 168 16.36 25.56 -13.79
CA ALA A 168 17.37 26.16 -14.67
C ALA A 168 16.84 27.41 -15.41
N ASP A 169 15.67 27.30 -16.04
CA ASP A 169 15.05 28.39 -16.77
C ASP A 169 14.62 29.56 -15.86
N VAL A 170 14.09 29.24 -14.68
CA VAL A 170 13.72 30.20 -13.66
C VAL A 170 14.95 31.01 -13.23
N ARG A 171 16.05 30.33 -12.92
CA ARG A 171 17.31 30.96 -12.48
C ARG A 171 17.94 31.82 -13.58
N ALA A 172 17.87 31.37 -14.84
CA ALA A 172 18.40 32.13 -15.97
C ALA A 172 17.65 33.44 -16.21
N GLN A 173 16.32 33.42 -16.10
CA GLN A 173 15.48 34.57 -16.38
C GLN A 173 15.24 35.50 -15.17
N ALA A 174 15.42 34.99 -13.96
CA ALA A 174 15.08 35.67 -12.73
C ALA A 174 15.76 37.04 -12.53
N PRO A 175 17.05 37.25 -12.85
CA PRO A 175 17.69 38.55 -12.66
C PRO A 175 17.10 39.65 -13.56
N GLU A 176 16.83 39.32 -14.82
CA GLU A 176 16.31 40.28 -15.81
C GLU A 176 14.84 40.60 -15.56
N GLN A 177 14.04 39.62 -15.24
CA GLN A 177 12.61 39.76 -15.03
C GLN A 177 12.24 40.12 -13.59
N LYS A 178 13.19 40.16 -12.68
CA LYS A 178 13.00 40.29 -11.21
C LYS A 178 11.95 39.33 -10.70
N LEU A 179 12.18 38.07 -10.97
CA LEU A 179 11.21 37.00 -10.85
C LEU A 179 11.16 36.47 -9.40
N VAL A 180 9.96 36.36 -8.88
CA VAL A 180 9.67 35.71 -7.60
C VAL A 180 8.72 34.55 -7.86
N LEU A 181 9.20 33.31 -7.65
CA LEU A 181 8.43 32.09 -7.71
C LEU A 181 8.09 31.64 -6.29
N THR A 182 6.80 31.51 -6.00
CA THR A 182 6.33 30.99 -4.72
C THR A 182 5.56 29.70 -4.96
N THR A 183 5.93 28.64 -4.25
CA THR A 183 5.24 27.34 -4.30
C THR A 183 4.59 27.06 -2.95
N THR A 184 3.28 26.83 -2.99
CA THR A 184 2.49 26.48 -1.81
C THR A 184 1.87 25.10 -2.00
N VAL A 185 2.18 24.16 -1.14
CA VAL A 185 1.52 22.85 -1.14
C VAL A 185 0.09 23.03 -0.66
N THR A 186 -0.86 22.63 -1.49
CA THR A 186 -2.29 22.72 -1.19
C THR A 186 -2.81 21.45 -0.55
N GLU A 187 -2.30 20.28 -1.02
CA GLU A 187 -2.62 18.98 -0.44
C GLU A 187 -1.46 18.00 -0.66
N SER A 188 -1.36 17.00 0.20
CA SER A 188 -0.42 15.90 0.01
C SER A 188 -0.97 14.60 0.61
N GLY A 189 -0.65 13.48 -0.02
CA GLY A 189 -1.00 12.15 0.44
C GLY A 189 0.24 11.26 0.52
N VAL A 190 0.38 10.48 1.59
CA VAL A 190 1.43 9.47 1.70
C VAL A 190 0.95 8.20 1.02
N GLU A 191 1.56 7.87 -0.11
CA GLU A 191 1.27 6.68 -0.88
C GLU A 191 1.93 5.44 -0.27
N LEU A 192 3.18 5.59 0.16
CA LEU A 192 3.98 4.53 0.76
C LEU A 192 4.76 5.08 1.95
N LEU A 193 4.76 4.34 3.04
CA LEU A 193 5.64 4.54 4.20
C LEU A 193 6.20 3.19 4.63
N ASP A 194 7.49 2.99 4.38
CA ASP A 194 8.20 1.76 4.71
C ASP A 194 9.54 2.10 5.38
N GLY A 195 9.63 1.85 6.68
CA GLY A 195 10.79 2.19 7.48
C GLY A 195 11.21 3.64 7.29
N ASP A 196 12.42 3.87 6.78
CA ASP A 196 13.00 5.19 6.52
C ASP A 196 12.77 5.69 5.08
N ARG A 197 11.80 5.13 4.37
CA ARG A 197 11.41 5.52 3.02
C ARG A 197 9.95 5.89 2.98
N ALA A 198 9.64 6.91 2.21
CA ALA A 198 8.26 7.30 1.95
C ALA A 198 8.11 7.77 0.49
N ARG A 199 6.91 7.59 -0.05
CA ARG A 199 6.49 8.19 -1.31
C ARG A 199 5.23 9.00 -1.06
N LEU A 200 5.23 10.24 -1.51
CA LEU A 200 4.13 11.17 -1.34
C LEU A 200 3.69 11.70 -2.69
N LEU A 201 2.38 11.80 -2.87
CA LEU A 201 1.78 12.59 -3.94
C LEU A 201 1.54 14.00 -3.41
N VAL A 202 1.97 15.00 -4.17
CA VAL A 202 1.92 16.42 -3.77
C VAL A 202 1.16 17.22 -4.80
N PHE A 203 0.22 18.01 -4.34
CA PHE A 203 -0.46 19.06 -5.11
C PHE A 203 0.00 20.41 -4.62
N ALA A 204 0.39 21.27 -5.54
CA ALA A 204 0.93 22.58 -5.20
C ALA A 204 0.43 23.64 -6.16
N ASP A 205 0.20 24.83 -5.64
CA ASP A 205 -0.04 26.04 -6.41
C ASP A 205 1.27 26.84 -6.50
N GLN A 206 1.59 27.26 -7.69
CA GLN A 206 2.74 28.11 -7.96
C GLN A 206 2.27 29.48 -8.43
N SER A 207 2.82 30.53 -7.85
CA SER A 207 2.68 31.89 -8.34
C SER A 207 4.04 32.41 -8.79
N ASN A 208 4.08 32.89 -10.02
CA ASN A 208 5.27 33.47 -10.62
C ASN A 208 5.01 34.95 -10.85
N THR A 209 5.66 35.82 -10.07
CA THR A 209 5.51 37.27 -10.11
C THR A 209 6.75 37.91 -10.76
N ARG A 210 6.54 38.69 -11.79
CA ARG A 210 7.57 39.50 -12.46
C ARG A 210 7.41 40.92 -12.01
N THR A 211 8.42 41.47 -11.31
CA THR A 211 8.38 42.83 -10.75
C THR A 211 9.14 43.86 -11.62
N GLY A 212 9.53 43.50 -12.85
CA GLY A 212 10.45 44.28 -13.66
C GLY A 212 9.83 45.41 -14.50
N LYS A 213 8.66 45.25 -15.10
CA LYS A 213 8.05 46.25 -16.01
C LYS A 213 6.54 46.42 -15.87
N ALA A 214 5.84 45.44 -15.42
CA ALA A 214 4.45 45.46 -14.98
C ALA A 214 4.35 44.31 -14.00
N ASP A 215 3.80 44.56 -12.82
CA ASP A 215 3.58 43.50 -11.80
C ASP A 215 2.61 42.47 -12.37
N GLU A 216 3.15 41.52 -13.11
CA GLU A 216 2.39 40.41 -13.70
C GLU A 216 2.59 39.15 -12.86
N THR A 217 1.51 38.61 -12.35
CA THR A 217 1.53 37.36 -11.63
C THR A 217 0.80 36.29 -12.42
N THR A 218 1.50 35.19 -12.70
CA THR A 218 0.95 34.01 -13.35
C THR A 218 0.79 32.91 -12.32
N TYR A 219 -0.32 32.17 -12.37
CA TYR A 219 -0.60 31.05 -11.48
C TYR A 219 -0.59 29.76 -12.26
N ALA A 220 -0.05 28.71 -11.65
CA ALA A 220 -0.06 27.36 -12.19
C ALA A 220 -0.28 26.36 -11.07
N ALA A 221 -1.03 25.29 -11.36
CA ALA A 221 -1.12 24.14 -10.49
C ALA A 221 -0.10 23.09 -10.92
N ALA A 222 0.51 22.43 -9.96
CA ALA A 222 1.45 21.33 -10.18
C ALA A 222 1.04 20.10 -9.39
N MET A 223 1.23 18.94 -10.00
CA MET A 223 1.07 17.63 -9.35
C MET A 223 2.29 16.79 -9.65
N PHE A 224 2.90 16.24 -8.61
CA PHE A 224 4.09 15.39 -8.74
C PHE A 224 4.21 14.47 -7.53
N ALA A 225 4.96 13.37 -7.69
CA ALA A 225 5.33 12.54 -6.57
C ALA A 225 6.75 12.84 -6.11
N VAL A 226 7.00 12.67 -4.81
CA VAL A 226 8.33 12.73 -4.24
C VAL A 226 8.65 11.45 -3.49
N ASP A 227 9.84 10.91 -3.74
CA ASP A 227 10.40 9.89 -2.88
C ASP A 227 11.21 10.58 -1.79
N ALA A 228 10.95 10.20 -0.56
CA ALA A 228 11.62 10.73 0.63
C ALA A 228 12.39 9.65 1.37
N VAL A 229 13.51 10.06 1.98
CA VAL A 229 14.31 9.20 2.85
C VAL A 229 14.56 9.91 4.17
N ARG A 230 14.47 9.17 5.26
CA ARG A 230 14.77 9.66 6.59
C ARG A 230 16.28 9.65 6.83
N ARG A 231 16.80 10.73 7.37
CA ARG A 231 18.21 10.88 7.79
C ARG A 231 18.23 11.49 9.19
N GLY A 232 18.46 10.66 10.19
CA GLY A 232 18.25 11.04 11.58
C GLY A 232 16.77 11.38 11.83
N ASP A 233 16.50 12.57 12.33
CA ASP A 233 15.13 13.03 12.62
C ASP A 233 14.48 13.82 11.46
N ASN A 234 15.16 13.89 10.29
CA ASN A 234 14.68 14.70 9.19
C ASN A 234 14.40 13.85 7.95
N TRP A 235 13.26 14.11 7.32
CA TRP A 235 12.93 13.60 6.01
C TRP A 235 13.51 14.49 4.92
N ARG A 236 14.11 13.88 3.89
CA ARG A 236 14.68 14.57 2.75
C ARG A 236 14.17 13.99 1.45
N ILE A 237 13.94 14.82 0.46
CA ILE A 237 13.50 14.42 -0.87
C ILE A 237 14.68 13.78 -1.60
N SER A 238 14.52 12.53 -2.06
CA SER A 238 15.56 11.77 -2.76
C SER A 238 15.32 11.64 -4.26
N ALA A 239 14.07 11.79 -4.71
CA ALA A 239 13.69 11.86 -6.12
C ALA A 239 12.39 12.64 -6.29
N ILE A 240 12.20 13.19 -7.49
CA ILE A 240 11.00 13.94 -7.90
C ILE A 240 10.50 13.25 -9.18
N ASP A 241 9.19 13.01 -9.26
CA ASP A 241 8.52 12.40 -10.41
C ASP A 241 7.34 13.28 -10.81
N THR A 242 7.46 13.93 -11.98
CA THR A 242 6.48 14.90 -12.49
C THR A 242 5.41 14.27 -13.37
N PHE A 243 5.40 12.93 -13.54
CA PHE A 243 4.49 12.19 -14.44
C PHE A 243 4.48 12.63 -15.90
N THR A 244 5.39 13.51 -16.30
CA THR A 244 5.65 13.86 -17.70
C THR A 244 6.60 12.84 -18.31
N GLN A 245 6.12 12.05 -19.26
CA GLN A 245 6.94 11.18 -20.09
C GLN A 245 7.43 11.91 -21.32
#